data_4d206cb8b78b350a8de68dea813dd893
#
_entry.id   4d206cb8b78b350a8de68dea813dd893
#
_cell.length_a   1.000
_cell.length_b   1.000
_cell.length_c   1.000
_cell.angle_alpha   90.00
_cell.angle_beta   90.00
_cell.angle_gamma   90.00
#
_symmetry.space_group_name_H-M   'P 1'
#
loop_
_entity.id
_entity.type
_entity.pdbx_description
1 polymer ?
#
loop_
_entity_poly.entity_id
_entity_poly.type
_entity_poly.pdbx_seq_one_letter_code
_entity_poly.pdbx_strand_id
1 'polypeptide(L)'
;MADDAGAAIEPAVIAGRVRSALESGDLDGIRDLLDPRARWGAPEGPGDADCRNRDQVMAWWASARAAGARAVVTEVTAGPGTLLVGLDVTGTPAAREAGGTARRWQVLTVSGGRITDIRGFGDRTQAAARAGVPA
;
A
#
# COMPACT_ATOMS: atom_id res chain seq x y z
N MET A 1 17.07 22.79 7.13
CA MET A 1 17.05 22.70 7.93
C MET A 1 16.26 21.85 8.71
N ALA A 2 16.03 22.02 9.82
CA ALA A 2 15.32 21.14 10.68
C ALA A 2 13.97 20.77 10.11
N ASP A 3 13.40 21.70 9.44
CA ASP A 3 12.15 21.40 8.82
C ASP A 3 12.33 20.44 7.71
N ASP A 4 13.44 20.41 7.07
CA ASP A 4 13.66 19.39 6.07
C ASP A 4 13.65 18.02 6.70
N ALA A 5 14.25 17.90 7.86
CA ALA A 5 14.24 16.63 8.55
C ALA A 5 12.84 16.22 8.95
N GLY A 6 12.03 17.20 9.38
CA GLY A 6 10.65 16.91 9.73
C GLY A 6 9.80 16.63 8.51
N ALA A 7 10.00 17.41 7.45
CA ALA A 7 9.23 17.22 6.23
C ALA A 7 9.61 15.92 5.55
N ALA A 8 10.87 15.57 5.65
CA ALA A 8 11.34 14.32 5.08
C ALA A 8 11.24 13.22 6.12
N ILE A 9 10.03 12.93 6.59
CA ILE A 9 9.86 11.74 7.39
C ILE A 9 10.46 10.63 6.58
N GLU A 10 11.49 10.05 7.14
CA GLU A 10 12.30 9.10 6.45
C GLU A 10 11.44 8.01 5.83
N PRO A 11 11.63 7.70 4.57
CA PRO A 11 10.89 6.59 3.96
C PRO A 11 10.98 5.32 4.76
N ALA A 12 12.10 5.08 5.43
CA ALA A 12 12.26 3.90 6.26
C ALA A 12 11.29 3.88 7.44
N VAL A 13 10.97 5.05 8.01
CA VAL A 13 10.01 5.12 9.12
C VAL A 13 8.62 4.80 8.62
N ILE A 14 8.23 5.38 7.48
CA ILE A 14 6.93 5.08 6.89
C ILE A 14 6.86 3.62 6.50
N ALA A 15 7.91 3.09 5.91
CA ALA A 15 7.98 1.68 5.52
C ALA A 15 7.76 0.76 6.72
N GLY A 16 8.41 1.06 7.84
CA GLY A 16 8.24 0.27 9.06
C GLY A 16 6.82 0.34 9.60
N ARG A 17 6.21 1.50 9.55
CA ARG A 17 4.82 1.67 10.00
C ARG A 17 3.84 0.94 9.09
N VAL A 18 4.06 1.02 7.78
CA VAL A 18 3.22 0.31 6.81
C VAL A 18 3.30 -1.20 7.06
N ARG A 19 4.52 -1.72 7.18
CA ARG A 19 4.70 -3.15 7.43
C ARG A 19 4.00 -3.57 8.71
N SER A 20 4.23 -2.85 9.80
CA SER A 20 3.67 -3.18 11.09
C SER A 20 2.14 -3.15 11.06
N ALA A 21 1.57 -2.11 10.44
CA ALA A 21 0.12 -1.97 10.38
C ALA A 21 -0.53 -3.05 9.52
N LEU A 22 0.08 -3.37 8.38
CA LEU A 22 -0.47 -4.39 7.49
C LEU A 22 -0.40 -5.78 8.12
N GLU A 23 0.71 -6.12 8.77
CA GLU A 23 0.88 -7.44 9.35
C GLU A 23 0.03 -7.63 10.61
N SER A 24 -0.09 -6.60 11.42
CA SER A 24 -0.90 -6.68 12.64
C SER A 24 -2.39 -6.47 12.39
N GLY A 25 -2.74 -5.91 11.24
CA GLY A 25 -4.13 -5.55 10.95
C GLY A 25 -4.57 -4.31 11.70
N ASP A 26 -3.64 -3.46 12.10
CA ASP A 26 -3.93 -2.23 12.81
C ASP A 26 -4.45 -1.18 11.81
N LEU A 27 -5.77 -1.17 11.63
CA LEU A 27 -6.40 -0.27 10.68
C LEU A 27 -6.26 1.19 11.09
N ASP A 28 -6.23 1.47 12.39
CA ASP A 28 -6.04 2.85 12.85
C ASP A 28 -4.64 3.34 12.50
N GLY A 29 -3.63 2.49 12.63
CA GLY A 29 -2.27 2.85 12.24
C GLY A 29 -2.15 3.14 10.77
N ILE A 30 -2.86 2.38 9.94
CA ILE A 30 -2.88 2.63 8.50
C ILE A 30 -3.59 3.94 8.20
N ARG A 31 -4.72 4.18 8.85
CA ARG A 31 -5.49 5.41 8.65
C ARG A 31 -4.63 6.65 8.91
N ASP A 32 -3.82 6.60 9.95
CA ASP A 32 -2.96 7.74 10.31
C ASP A 32 -1.88 8.02 9.27
N LEU A 33 -1.50 7.02 8.49
CA LEU A 33 -0.51 7.21 7.42
C LEU A 33 -1.14 7.73 6.13
N LEU A 34 -2.44 7.62 5.97
CA LEU A 34 -3.11 8.01 4.74
C LEU A 34 -3.49 9.49 4.76
N ASP A 35 -3.23 10.16 3.64
CA ASP A 35 -3.77 11.49 3.43
C ASP A 35 -5.29 11.40 3.32
N PRO A 36 -6.06 12.41 3.79
CA PRO A 36 -7.52 12.39 3.64
C PRO A 36 -7.99 12.19 2.21
N ARG A 37 -7.19 12.58 1.23
CA ARG A 37 -7.52 12.42 -0.19
C ARG A 37 -6.80 11.24 -0.82
N ALA A 38 -6.27 10.32 -0.01
CA ALA A 38 -5.57 9.15 -0.54
C ALA A 38 -6.47 8.36 -1.48
N ARG A 39 -5.89 7.87 -2.56
CA ARG A 39 -6.60 7.12 -3.60
C ARG A 39 -6.01 5.74 -3.73
N TRP A 40 -6.83 4.81 -4.14
CA TRP A 40 -6.37 3.44 -4.38
C TRP A 40 -7.05 2.90 -5.62
N GLY A 41 -6.29 2.34 -6.52
CA GLY A 41 -6.84 1.78 -7.73
C GLY A 41 -5.86 0.97 -8.53
N ALA A 42 -6.28 0.69 -9.76
CA ALA A 42 -5.51 -0.07 -10.71
C ALA A 42 -4.35 0.75 -11.28
N PRO A 43 -3.36 0.08 -11.92
CA PRO A 43 -2.20 0.79 -12.47
C PRO A 43 -2.56 1.87 -13.49
N GLU A 44 -3.61 1.63 -14.26
CA GLU A 44 -3.98 2.54 -15.35
C GLU A 44 -4.58 3.85 -14.88
N GLY A 45 -4.90 3.94 -13.64
CA GLY A 45 -5.49 5.15 -13.13
C GLY A 45 -6.88 4.91 -12.54
N PRO A 46 -7.53 5.99 -12.11
CA PRO A 46 -8.79 5.85 -11.40
C PRO A 46 -9.90 5.35 -12.31
N GLY A 47 -10.64 4.36 -11.81
CA GLY A 47 -11.87 3.91 -12.40
C GLY A 47 -13.01 4.12 -11.41
N ASP A 48 -14.21 3.76 -11.84
CA ASP A 48 -15.38 3.95 -10.98
C ASP A 48 -15.31 3.11 -9.71
N ALA A 49 -14.65 1.96 -9.77
CA ALA A 49 -14.53 1.08 -8.64
C ALA A 49 -13.39 1.46 -7.70
N ASP A 50 -12.57 2.44 -8.07
CA ASP A 50 -11.43 2.82 -7.27
C ASP A 50 -11.83 3.62 -6.04
N CYS A 51 -11.05 3.51 -4.97
CA CYS A 51 -11.21 4.36 -3.80
C CYS A 51 -10.68 5.75 -4.10
N ARG A 52 -11.44 6.77 -3.71
CA ARG A 52 -11.13 8.17 -4.04
C ARG A 52 -10.75 9.01 -2.84
N ASN A 53 -10.85 8.46 -1.64
CA ASN A 53 -10.46 9.16 -0.44
C ASN A 53 -10.12 8.13 0.64
N ARG A 54 -9.56 8.63 1.74
CA ARG A 54 -9.10 7.79 2.84
C ARG A 54 -10.23 6.94 3.41
N ASP A 55 -11.40 7.49 3.57
CA ASP A 55 -12.50 6.75 4.18
C ASP A 55 -12.92 5.56 3.31
N GLN A 56 -12.91 5.72 2.00
CA GLN A 56 -13.20 4.62 1.09
C GLN A 56 -12.12 3.54 1.13
N VAL A 57 -10.85 3.95 1.20
CA VAL A 57 -9.74 3.00 1.32
C VAL A 57 -9.89 2.19 2.59
N MET A 58 -10.17 2.86 3.71
CA MET A 58 -10.31 2.18 4.99
C MET A 58 -11.50 1.24 5.02
N ALA A 59 -12.62 1.66 4.44
CA ALA A 59 -13.81 0.82 4.37
C ALA A 59 -13.54 -0.44 3.56
N TRP A 60 -12.82 -0.32 2.45
CA TRP A 60 -12.47 -1.45 1.63
C TRP A 60 -11.58 -2.44 2.39
N TRP A 61 -10.54 -1.94 3.07
CA TRP A 61 -9.65 -2.80 3.84
C TRP A 61 -10.37 -3.48 5.01
N ALA A 62 -11.21 -2.75 5.71
CA ALA A 62 -11.99 -3.32 6.81
C ALA A 62 -12.90 -4.44 6.32
N SER A 63 -13.55 -4.22 5.18
CA SER A 63 -14.43 -5.21 4.58
C SER A 63 -13.67 -6.45 4.14
N ALA A 64 -12.53 -6.28 3.47
CA ALA A 64 -11.70 -7.39 3.03
C ALA A 64 -11.21 -8.21 4.23
N ARG A 65 -10.77 -7.54 5.28
CA ARG A 65 -10.27 -8.22 6.47
C ARG A 65 -11.38 -8.96 7.19
N ALA A 66 -12.57 -8.37 7.27
CA ALA A 66 -13.72 -9.04 7.86
C ALA A 66 -14.12 -10.29 7.06
N ALA A 67 -13.86 -10.28 5.76
CA ALA A 67 -14.11 -11.43 4.90
C ALA A 67 -13.01 -12.48 4.95
N GLY A 68 -11.97 -12.25 5.75
CA GLY A 68 -10.91 -13.23 5.96
C GLY A 68 -9.57 -12.93 5.29
N ALA A 69 -9.46 -11.81 4.57
CA ALA A 69 -8.20 -11.46 3.91
C ALA A 69 -7.11 -11.17 4.94
N ARG A 70 -5.91 -11.71 4.69
CA ARG A 70 -4.71 -11.46 5.50
C ARG A 70 -3.55 -11.21 4.57
N ALA A 71 -2.60 -10.41 5.02
CA ALA A 71 -1.42 -10.07 4.22
C ALA A 71 -0.16 -10.20 5.05
N VAL A 72 0.88 -10.74 4.42
CA VAL A 72 2.23 -10.76 4.98
C VAL A 72 3.09 -9.91 4.04
N VAL A 73 3.83 -8.97 4.61
CA VAL A 73 4.69 -8.09 3.82
C VAL A 73 5.97 -8.83 3.49
N THR A 74 6.26 -8.98 2.20
CA THR A 74 7.45 -9.69 1.72
C THR A 74 8.57 -8.75 1.32
N GLU A 75 8.23 -7.49 0.98
CA GLU A 75 9.24 -6.53 0.57
C GLU A 75 8.71 -5.12 0.83
N VAL A 76 9.60 -4.24 1.29
CA VAL A 76 9.34 -2.79 1.26
C VAL A 76 10.60 -2.13 0.74
N THR A 77 10.51 -1.49 -0.41
CA THR A 77 11.66 -0.84 -1.06
C THR A 77 11.31 0.61 -1.36
N ALA A 78 12.14 1.53 -0.91
CA ALA A 78 11.91 2.96 -1.13
C ALA A 78 12.42 3.38 -2.50
N GLY A 79 11.60 4.15 -3.20
CA GLY A 79 11.98 4.84 -4.42
C GLY A 79 11.82 6.35 -4.23
N PRO A 80 11.97 7.15 -5.31
CA PRO A 80 11.82 8.59 -5.22
C PRO A 80 10.36 8.98 -4.91
N GLY A 81 10.09 9.33 -3.65
CA GLY A 81 8.74 9.67 -3.22
C GLY A 81 7.76 8.51 -3.24
N THR A 82 8.25 7.28 -3.25
CA THR A 82 7.40 6.09 -3.35
C THR A 82 7.90 4.99 -2.43
N LEU A 83 7.01 4.02 -2.19
CA LEU A 83 7.36 2.75 -1.58
C LEU A 83 6.81 1.63 -2.46
N LEU A 84 7.64 0.65 -2.76
CA LEU A 84 7.19 -0.59 -3.38
C LEU A 84 6.95 -1.60 -2.28
N VAL A 85 5.72 -2.11 -2.17
CA VAL A 85 5.34 -3.06 -1.12
C VAL A 85 4.91 -4.36 -1.78
N GLY A 86 5.60 -5.45 -1.43
CA GLY A 86 5.21 -6.79 -1.85
C GLY A 86 4.42 -7.47 -0.75
N LEU A 87 3.37 -8.17 -1.13
CA LEU A 87 2.45 -8.82 -0.20
C LEU A 87 2.17 -10.25 -0.64
N ASP A 88 2.16 -11.17 0.32
CA ASP A 88 1.51 -12.47 0.14
C ASP A 88 0.14 -12.37 0.81
N VAL A 89 -0.92 -12.53 0.02
CA VAL A 89 -2.30 -12.33 0.47
C VAL A 89 -3.02 -13.67 0.50
N THR A 90 -3.72 -13.94 1.60
CA THR A 90 -4.53 -15.14 1.76
C THR A 90 -5.97 -14.74 2.06
N GLY A 91 -6.91 -15.68 1.89
CA GLY A 91 -8.30 -15.45 2.28
C GLY A 91 -9.10 -14.62 1.29
N THR A 92 -8.62 -14.44 0.07
CA THR A 92 -9.33 -13.72 -0.99
C THR A 92 -9.68 -14.67 -2.13
N PRO A 93 -10.62 -14.30 -3.02
CA PRO A 93 -10.90 -15.13 -4.20
C PRO A 93 -9.64 -15.35 -5.05
N ALA A 94 -8.84 -14.31 -5.26
CA ALA A 94 -7.59 -14.44 -6.03
C ALA A 94 -6.63 -15.42 -5.38
N ALA A 95 -6.53 -15.40 -4.06
CA ALA A 95 -5.66 -16.33 -3.33
C ALA A 95 -6.17 -17.77 -3.50
N ARG A 96 -7.48 -17.98 -3.43
CA ARG A 96 -8.04 -19.30 -3.62
C ARG A 96 -7.78 -19.83 -5.01
N GLU A 97 -7.88 -19.00 -6.02
CA GLU A 97 -7.57 -19.38 -7.41
C GLU A 97 -6.09 -19.69 -7.59
N ALA A 98 -5.23 -19.05 -6.81
CA ALA A 98 -3.78 -19.25 -6.91
C ALA A 98 -3.27 -20.36 -5.99
N GLY A 99 -4.16 -21.17 -5.42
CA GLY A 99 -3.75 -22.29 -4.58
C GLY A 99 -3.59 -21.95 -3.10
N GLY A 100 -4.12 -20.82 -2.65
CA GLY A 100 -4.15 -20.42 -1.24
C GLY A 100 -3.49 -19.08 -0.96
N THR A 101 -2.51 -18.68 -1.78
CA THR A 101 -1.78 -17.43 -1.58
C THR A 101 -1.62 -16.73 -2.92
N ALA A 102 -1.92 -15.43 -2.96
CA ALA A 102 -1.69 -14.59 -4.12
C ALA A 102 -0.61 -13.57 -3.81
N ARG A 103 0.38 -13.46 -4.69
CA ARG A 103 1.41 -12.45 -4.56
C ARG A 103 0.92 -11.16 -5.21
N ARG A 104 0.97 -10.06 -4.45
CA ARG A 104 0.52 -8.77 -4.93
C ARG A 104 1.60 -7.72 -4.67
N TRP A 105 1.57 -6.66 -5.46
CA TRP A 105 2.52 -5.57 -5.34
C TRP A 105 1.75 -4.26 -5.28
N GLN A 106 2.18 -3.36 -4.42
CA GLN A 106 1.56 -2.04 -4.31
C GLN A 106 2.62 -0.98 -4.40
N VAL A 107 2.31 0.10 -5.11
CA VAL A 107 3.17 1.27 -5.16
C VAL A 107 2.46 2.37 -4.41
N LEU A 108 3.07 2.82 -3.33
CA LEU A 108 2.54 3.89 -2.49
C LEU A 108 3.29 5.18 -2.81
N THR A 109 2.55 6.22 -3.18
CA THR A 109 3.14 7.54 -3.33
C THR A 109 3.08 8.24 -1.99
N VAL A 110 4.21 8.78 -1.56
CA VAL A 110 4.35 9.43 -0.26
C VAL A 110 4.68 10.91 -0.48
N SER A 111 3.93 11.77 0.17
CA SER A 111 4.13 13.21 0.10
C SER A 111 3.80 13.82 1.44
N GLY A 112 4.69 14.67 1.97
CA GLY A 112 4.46 15.31 3.25
C GLY A 112 4.34 14.34 4.41
N GLY A 113 5.00 13.19 4.31
CA GLY A 113 4.94 12.17 5.37
C GLY A 113 3.67 11.35 5.37
N ARG A 114 2.86 11.43 4.31
CA ARG A 114 1.61 10.69 4.21
C ARG A 114 1.52 9.97 2.88
N ILE A 115 0.74 8.90 2.86
CA ILE A 115 0.46 8.14 1.64
C ILE A 115 -0.70 8.84 0.91
N THR A 116 -0.45 9.27 -0.32
CA THR A 116 -1.44 10.01 -1.10
C THR A 116 -2.07 9.18 -2.21
N ASP A 117 -1.43 8.07 -2.60
CA ASP A 117 -1.92 7.23 -3.69
C ASP A 117 -1.39 5.82 -3.52
N ILE A 118 -2.21 4.84 -3.84
CA ILE A 118 -1.84 3.42 -3.82
C ILE A 118 -2.26 2.81 -5.14
N ARG A 119 -1.33 2.15 -5.84
CA ARG A 119 -1.62 1.45 -7.08
C ARG A 119 -1.28 -0.01 -6.93
N GLY A 120 -2.20 -0.89 -7.28
CA GLY A 120 -2.01 -2.32 -7.18
C GLY A 120 -1.52 -2.92 -8.48
N PHE A 121 -0.58 -3.87 -8.40
CA PHE A 121 -0.01 -4.56 -9.54
C PHE A 121 0.04 -6.06 -9.26
N GLY A 122 -0.07 -6.86 -10.31
CA GLY A 122 0.12 -8.30 -10.21
C GLY A 122 1.53 -8.75 -10.53
N ASP A 123 2.40 -7.82 -10.94
CA ASP A 123 3.74 -8.13 -11.41
C ASP A 123 4.75 -7.14 -10.82
N ARG A 124 5.83 -7.67 -10.22
CA ARG A 124 6.83 -6.84 -9.56
C ARG A 124 7.57 -5.93 -10.54
N THR A 125 7.84 -6.42 -11.75
CA THR A 125 8.58 -5.61 -12.73
C THR A 125 7.84 -4.32 -13.05
N GLN A 126 6.52 -4.44 -13.27
CA GLN A 126 5.69 -3.26 -13.55
C GLN A 126 5.60 -2.34 -12.34
N ALA A 127 5.44 -2.92 -11.16
CA ALA A 127 5.38 -2.14 -9.93
C ALA A 127 6.69 -1.40 -9.67
N ALA A 128 7.81 -2.08 -9.85
CA ALA A 128 9.14 -1.49 -9.66
C ALA A 128 9.35 -0.32 -10.62
N ALA A 129 8.95 -0.47 -11.86
CA ALA A 129 9.07 0.60 -12.84
C ALA A 129 8.24 1.82 -12.40
N ARG A 130 7.03 1.59 -11.89
CA ARG A 130 6.17 2.68 -11.43
C ARG A 130 6.75 3.34 -10.19
N ALA A 131 7.36 2.58 -9.30
CA ALA A 131 7.93 3.10 -8.06
C ALA A 131 9.28 3.78 -8.28
N GLY A 132 9.92 3.55 -9.42
CA GLY A 132 11.26 4.09 -9.68
C GLY A 132 12.35 3.34 -8.93
N VAL A 133 12.15 2.04 -8.68
CA VAL A 133 13.14 1.20 -8.02
C VAL A 133 13.65 0.15 -9.01
N PRO A 134 14.82 -0.45 -8.73
CA PRO A 134 15.36 -1.50 -9.62
C PRO A 134 14.41 -2.69 -9.71
N ALA A 135 14.32 -3.22 -10.89
CA ALA A 135 13.46 -4.38 -11.16
C ALA A 135 13.99 -5.66 -10.51
#